data_dbab7605a026721a6af47112327cac22
#
_entry.id   dbab7605a026721a6af47112327cac22
#
_cell.length_a   1.000
_cell.length_b   1.000
_cell.length_c   1.000
_cell.angle_alpha   90.00
_cell.angle_beta   90.00
_cell.angle_gamma   90.00
#
_symmetry.space_group_name_H-M   'P 1'
#
loop_
_entity.id
_entity.type
_entity.pdbx_description
1 polymer ?
#
loop_
_entity_poly.entity_id
_entity_poly.type
_entity_poly.pdbx_seq_one_letter_code
_entity_poly.pdbx_strand_id
1 'polypeptide(L)'
;TLREFVFQLGKVILATLKPKGQKAWELFVNSLVSLKAGFSLDMSGMPQWNLELGDIKSPETTLDEIFHYLAVSDKPCIIAIDEFQQVAQYPEKNTEALLRTYVQHCDKAHFIFAGSQRQLMGEMFISPARPFYQSVSILHLSAIDKQKYMEFVQHHFRMAQKTIDITVLDSLYNRFEGITWYLQKILNILFAMTPKGEVCGGEMIEQAVDFILDSYSFTYSELLYQLPEKQKELMIAIC
;
A
#
# COMPACT_ATOMS: atom_id res chain seq x y z
N THR A 1 -11.95 -3.53 -9.79
CA THR A 1 -12.87 -4.65 -10.08
C THR A 1 -12.32 -5.97 -9.54
N LEU A 2 -13.19 -6.97 -9.31
CA LEU A 2 -12.80 -8.32 -8.92
C LEU A 2 -11.81 -8.92 -9.95
N ARG A 3 -12.02 -8.68 -11.23
CA ARG A 3 -11.15 -9.15 -12.31
C ARG A 3 -9.72 -8.65 -12.16
N GLU A 4 -9.54 -7.35 -11.89
CA GLU A 4 -8.21 -6.75 -11.67
C GLU A 4 -7.55 -7.29 -10.42
N PHE A 5 -8.33 -7.44 -9.34
CA PHE A 5 -7.85 -8.02 -8.09
C PHE A 5 -7.31 -9.43 -8.30
N VAL A 6 -8.08 -10.30 -8.95
CA VAL A 6 -7.71 -11.69 -9.24
C VAL A 6 -6.49 -11.75 -10.16
N PHE A 7 -6.42 -10.86 -11.15
CA PHE A 7 -5.26 -10.73 -12.03
C PHE A 7 -3.98 -10.41 -11.26
N GLN A 8 -4.01 -9.39 -10.39
CA GLN A 8 -2.85 -9.00 -9.59
C GLN A 8 -2.46 -10.08 -8.59
N LEU A 9 -3.43 -10.71 -7.91
CA LEU A 9 -3.20 -11.80 -6.98
C LEU A 9 -2.56 -12.99 -7.70
N GLY A 10 -3.10 -13.40 -8.84
CA GLY A 10 -2.55 -14.46 -9.67
C GLY A 10 -1.12 -14.17 -10.11
N LYS A 11 -0.86 -12.97 -10.61
CA LYS A 11 0.47 -12.54 -11.05
C LYS A 11 1.52 -12.64 -9.94
N VAL A 12 1.19 -12.17 -8.74
CA VAL A 12 2.10 -12.20 -7.58
C VAL A 12 2.34 -13.64 -7.12
N ILE A 13 1.30 -14.46 -7.04
CA ILE A 13 1.42 -15.87 -6.65
C ILE A 13 2.26 -16.65 -7.65
N LEU A 14 2.01 -16.47 -8.95
CA LEU A 14 2.78 -17.10 -10.02
C LEU A 14 4.26 -16.69 -9.98
N ALA A 15 4.55 -15.44 -9.67
CA ALA A 15 5.93 -14.95 -9.57
C ALA A 15 6.68 -15.49 -8.34
N THR A 16 5.96 -15.66 -7.21
CA THR A 16 6.56 -15.94 -5.90
C THR A 16 6.60 -17.43 -5.59
N LEU A 17 5.54 -18.16 -5.88
CA LEU A 17 5.38 -19.58 -5.55
C LEU A 17 5.77 -20.49 -6.70
N LYS A 18 6.79 -20.13 -7.50
CA LYS A 18 7.29 -20.99 -8.58
C LYS A 18 7.60 -22.38 -8.05
N PRO A 19 6.99 -23.43 -8.64
CA PRO A 19 7.24 -24.80 -8.22
C PRO A 19 8.67 -25.22 -8.58
N LYS A 20 9.29 -26.02 -7.69
CA LYS A 20 10.58 -26.64 -7.97
C LYS A 20 10.37 -28.13 -8.18
N GLY A 21 10.75 -28.63 -9.36
CA GLY A 21 10.62 -30.05 -9.74
C GLY A 21 9.33 -30.38 -10.49
N GLN A 22 9.39 -31.47 -11.25
CA GLN A 22 8.36 -31.85 -12.21
C GLN A 22 6.97 -32.07 -11.59
N LYS A 23 6.89 -32.79 -10.45
CA LYS A 23 5.61 -33.06 -9.78
C LYS A 23 4.93 -31.80 -9.26
N ALA A 24 5.74 -30.88 -8.66
CA ALA A 24 5.21 -29.60 -8.18
C ALA A 24 4.75 -28.71 -9.35
N TRP A 25 5.44 -28.82 -10.49
CA TRP A 25 5.06 -28.13 -11.71
C TRP A 25 3.74 -28.66 -12.31
N GLU A 26 3.56 -29.98 -12.38
CA GLU A 26 2.33 -30.59 -12.84
C GLU A 26 1.13 -30.19 -11.95
N LEU A 27 1.30 -30.21 -10.63
CA LEU A 27 0.30 -29.74 -9.69
C LEU A 27 -0.08 -28.28 -9.94
N PHE A 28 0.91 -27.42 -10.11
CA PHE A 28 0.73 -26.00 -10.38
C PHE A 28 -0.07 -25.73 -11.65
N VAL A 29 0.33 -26.34 -12.78
CA VAL A 29 -0.36 -26.21 -14.07
C VAL A 29 -1.79 -26.77 -14.03
N ASN A 30 -1.99 -27.87 -13.30
CA ASN A 30 -3.31 -28.50 -13.19
C ASN A 30 -4.26 -27.74 -12.25
N SER A 31 -3.72 -27.04 -11.26
CA SER A 31 -4.54 -26.24 -10.34
C SER A 31 -4.97 -24.90 -10.92
N LEU A 32 -4.24 -24.33 -11.88
CA LEU A 32 -4.45 -22.99 -12.41
C LEU A 32 -4.87 -23.02 -13.89
N VAL A 33 -5.96 -23.74 -14.16
CA VAL A 33 -6.44 -23.99 -15.54
C VAL A 33 -6.86 -22.71 -16.26
N SER A 34 -7.54 -21.79 -15.56
CA SER A 34 -7.98 -20.50 -16.11
C SER A 34 -6.83 -19.57 -16.47
N LEU A 35 -5.65 -19.77 -15.86
CA LEU A 35 -4.46 -18.96 -16.11
C LEU A 35 -3.53 -19.56 -17.18
N LYS A 36 -3.87 -20.71 -17.76
CA LYS A 36 -3.04 -21.39 -18.77
C LYS A 36 -2.83 -20.58 -20.05
N ALA A 37 -3.75 -19.67 -20.37
CA ALA A 37 -3.65 -18.84 -21.57
C ALA A 37 -2.40 -17.92 -21.56
N GLY A 38 -1.97 -17.49 -20.35
CA GLY A 38 -0.75 -16.69 -20.19
C GLY A 38 0.55 -17.50 -20.10
N PHE A 39 0.50 -18.81 -20.32
CA PHE A 39 1.65 -19.69 -20.17
C PHE A 39 2.32 -19.96 -21.52
N SER A 40 3.63 -19.73 -21.60
CA SER A 40 4.47 -20.06 -22.75
C SER A 40 5.80 -20.67 -22.31
N LEU A 41 6.47 -21.38 -23.19
CA LEU A 41 7.84 -21.83 -23.00
C LEU A 41 8.77 -20.91 -23.77
N ASP A 42 9.89 -20.50 -23.19
CA ASP A 42 10.94 -19.80 -23.90
C ASP A 42 11.74 -20.73 -24.82
N MET A 43 12.69 -20.18 -25.57
CA MET A 43 13.53 -20.96 -26.50
C MET A 43 14.40 -22.03 -25.81
N SER A 44 14.57 -21.94 -24.51
CA SER A 44 15.30 -22.92 -23.67
C SER A 44 14.38 -23.96 -23.02
N GLY A 45 13.06 -23.92 -23.32
CA GLY A 45 12.07 -24.80 -22.70
C GLY A 45 11.71 -24.41 -21.28
N MET A 46 12.12 -23.21 -20.83
CA MET A 46 11.77 -22.71 -19.50
C MET A 46 10.42 -22.01 -19.52
N PRO A 47 9.56 -22.30 -18.53
CA PRO A 47 8.23 -21.72 -18.45
C PRO A 47 8.29 -20.20 -18.24
N GLN A 48 7.60 -19.47 -19.11
CA GLN A 48 7.35 -18.04 -18.97
C GLN A 48 5.86 -17.77 -18.81
N TRP A 49 5.54 -16.79 -17.99
CA TRP A 49 4.18 -16.32 -17.77
C TRP A 49 4.03 -14.91 -18.32
N ASN A 50 3.11 -14.77 -19.27
CA ASN A 50 2.64 -13.48 -19.79
C ASN A 50 1.14 -13.39 -19.57
N LEU A 51 0.73 -13.35 -18.28
CA LEU A 51 -0.67 -13.19 -17.93
C LEU A 51 -1.15 -11.79 -18.28
N GLU A 52 -2.20 -11.69 -19.07
CA GLU A 52 -2.88 -10.44 -19.40
C GLU A 52 -4.25 -10.39 -18.70
N LEU A 53 -4.74 -9.17 -18.46
CA LEU A 53 -6.05 -8.98 -17.83
C LEU A 53 -7.19 -9.64 -18.64
N GLY A 54 -7.04 -9.68 -19.96
CA GLY A 54 -7.98 -10.33 -20.89
C GLY A 54 -8.09 -11.84 -20.74
N ASP A 55 -7.09 -12.49 -20.14
CA ASP A 55 -7.07 -13.94 -19.91
C ASP A 55 -8.03 -14.36 -18.79
N ILE A 56 -8.37 -13.46 -17.87
CA ILE A 56 -9.31 -13.71 -16.79
C ILE A 56 -10.74 -13.63 -17.33
N LYS A 57 -11.27 -14.74 -17.79
CA LYS A 57 -12.65 -14.81 -18.33
C LYS A 57 -13.70 -14.95 -17.24
N SER A 58 -13.40 -15.70 -16.18
CA SER A 58 -14.26 -15.89 -15.00
C SER A 58 -13.43 -15.61 -13.74
N PRO A 59 -13.52 -14.41 -13.16
CA PRO A 59 -12.75 -14.03 -11.98
C PRO A 59 -13.00 -14.96 -10.79
N GLU A 60 -14.23 -15.40 -10.58
CA GLU A 60 -14.60 -16.29 -9.49
C GLU A 60 -13.93 -17.67 -9.64
N THR A 61 -13.96 -18.23 -10.86
CA THR A 61 -13.30 -19.53 -11.13
C THR A 61 -11.80 -19.41 -10.96
N THR A 62 -11.19 -18.33 -11.44
CA THR A 62 -9.75 -18.11 -11.30
C THR A 62 -9.38 -17.92 -9.83
N LEU A 63 -10.19 -17.23 -9.06
CA LEU A 63 -10.00 -17.06 -7.63
C LEU A 63 -10.04 -18.41 -6.90
N ASP A 64 -11.01 -19.26 -7.21
CA ASP A 64 -11.12 -20.63 -6.68
C ASP A 64 -9.86 -21.45 -6.96
N GLU A 65 -9.38 -21.43 -8.19
CA GLU A 65 -8.15 -22.11 -8.59
C GLU A 65 -6.92 -21.59 -7.83
N ILE A 66 -6.80 -20.29 -7.63
CA ILE A 66 -5.71 -19.69 -6.87
C ILE A 66 -5.74 -20.17 -5.41
N PHE A 67 -6.89 -20.12 -4.76
CA PHE A 67 -7.02 -20.56 -3.38
C PHE A 67 -6.86 -22.08 -3.22
N HIS A 68 -7.35 -22.86 -4.19
CA HIS A 68 -7.06 -24.29 -4.24
C HIS A 68 -5.56 -24.57 -4.34
N TYR A 69 -4.84 -23.87 -5.21
CA TYR A 69 -3.38 -23.99 -5.31
C TYR A 69 -2.68 -23.62 -4.01
N LEU A 70 -3.10 -22.53 -3.34
CA LEU A 70 -2.56 -22.15 -2.04
C LEU A 70 -2.76 -23.25 -0.98
N ALA A 71 -3.93 -23.87 -0.96
CA ALA A 71 -4.25 -24.93 0.00
C ALA A 71 -3.43 -26.21 -0.19
N VAL A 72 -3.11 -26.58 -1.44
CA VAL A 72 -2.33 -27.79 -1.75
C VAL A 72 -0.81 -27.54 -1.84
N SER A 73 -0.39 -26.28 -1.83
CA SER A 73 1.02 -25.90 -1.86
C SER A 73 1.73 -26.31 -0.57
N ASP A 74 2.93 -26.85 -0.69
CA ASP A 74 3.77 -27.19 0.47
C ASP A 74 4.39 -25.97 1.17
N LYS A 75 4.25 -24.78 0.58
CA LYS A 75 4.85 -23.54 1.08
C LYS A 75 3.78 -22.69 1.76
N PRO A 76 3.86 -22.50 3.10
CA PRO A 76 3.07 -21.49 3.76
C PRO A 76 3.47 -20.09 3.26
N CYS A 77 2.52 -19.20 3.13
CA CYS A 77 2.77 -17.85 2.65
C CYS A 77 2.05 -16.79 3.47
N ILE A 78 2.53 -15.56 3.36
CA ILE A 78 1.87 -14.36 3.87
C ILE A 78 1.47 -13.53 2.66
N ILE A 79 0.18 -13.22 2.56
CA ILE A 79 -0.39 -12.42 1.49
C ILE A 79 -0.82 -11.07 2.06
N ALA A 80 -0.12 -10.01 1.68
CA ALA A 80 -0.47 -8.64 2.05
C ALA A 80 -1.27 -8.00 0.90
N ILE A 81 -2.44 -7.46 1.23
CA ILE A 81 -3.32 -6.77 0.30
C ILE A 81 -3.43 -5.33 0.77
N ASP A 82 -2.87 -4.43 -0.02
CA ASP A 82 -2.94 -2.99 0.24
C ASP A 82 -4.22 -2.37 -0.32
N GLU A 83 -4.64 -1.25 0.26
CA GLU A 83 -5.88 -0.52 -0.07
C GLU A 83 -7.13 -1.44 -0.10
N PHE A 84 -7.18 -2.41 0.83
CA PHE A 84 -8.23 -3.44 0.86
C PHE A 84 -9.65 -2.88 0.92
N GLN A 85 -9.85 -1.67 1.46
CA GLN A 85 -11.16 -1.01 1.47
C GLN A 85 -11.73 -0.79 0.06
N GLN A 86 -10.92 -0.81 -0.99
CA GLN A 86 -11.42 -0.69 -2.36
C GLN A 86 -12.33 -1.86 -2.75
N VAL A 87 -12.18 -3.02 -2.13
CA VAL A 87 -13.04 -4.19 -2.37
C VAL A 87 -14.51 -3.87 -2.08
N ALA A 88 -14.78 -3.03 -1.09
CA ALA A 88 -16.13 -2.58 -0.76
C ALA A 88 -16.79 -1.72 -1.87
N GLN A 89 -15.99 -1.19 -2.78
CA GLN A 89 -16.42 -0.31 -3.87
C GLN A 89 -16.48 -1.01 -5.23
N TYR A 90 -16.19 -2.31 -5.28
CA TYR A 90 -16.24 -3.04 -6.54
C TYR A 90 -17.68 -3.15 -7.06
N PRO A 91 -17.87 -3.04 -8.39
CA PRO A 91 -19.21 -3.13 -9.00
C PRO A 91 -19.82 -4.53 -8.86
N GLU A 92 -18.98 -5.55 -8.69
CA GLU A 92 -19.43 -6.93 -8.52
C GLU A 92 -20.02 -7.12 -7.12
N LYS A 93 -21.25 -7.62 -7.06
CA LYS A 93 -21.96 -7.85 -5.80
C LYS A 93 -21.33 -8.99 -5.00
N ASN A 94 -21.36 -8.87 -3.68
CA ASN A 94 -20.90 -9.89 -2.74
C ASN A 94 -19.40 -10.22 -2.80
N THR A 95 -18.56 -9.38 -3.38
CA THR A 95 -17.11 -9.60 -3.47
C THR A 95 -16.46 -9.79 -2.09
N GLU A 96 -16.87 -9.01 -1.09
CA GLU A 96 -16.37 -9.18 0.28
C GLU A 96 -16.73 -10.56 0.86
N ALA A 97 -17.97 -11.02 0.69
CA ALA A 97 -18.42 -12.31 1.18
C ALA A 97 -17.67 -13.46 0.48
N LEU A 98 -17.45 -13.33 -0.83
CA LEU A 98 -16.68 -14.28 -1.62
C LEU A 98 -15.23 -14.37 -1.10
N LEU A 99 -14.54 -13.26 -0.98
CA LEU A 99 -13.17 -13.21 -0.47
C LEU A 99 -13.08 -13.73 0.97
N ARG A 100 -14.06 -13.38 1.83
CA ARG A 100 -14.12 -13.88 3.21
C ARG A 100 -14.19 -15.38 3.26
N THR A 101 -14.97 -16.01 2.38
CA THR A 101 -15.09 -17.46 2.31
C THR A 101 -13.75 -18.11 1.99
N TYR A 102 -13.04 -17.62 0.98
CA TYR A 102 -11.73 -18.16 0.62
C TYR A 102 -10.67 -17.96 1.70
N VAL A 103 -10.59 -16.76 2.24
CA VAL A 103 -9.62 -16.43 3.32
C VAL A 103 -9.83 -17.31 4.54
N GLN A 104 -11.08 -17.56 4.93
CA GLN A 104 -11.43 -18.36 6.11
C GLN A 104 -11.02 -19.83 5.98
N HIS A 105 -11.04 -20.37 4.78
CA HIS A 105 -10.75 -21.79 4.52
C HIS A 105 -9.31 -22.05 4.06
N CYS A 106 -8.48 -21.00 4.00
CA CYS A 106 -7.09 -21.12 3.54
C CYS A 106 -6.11 -21.20 4.70
N ASP A 107 -5.90 -22.39 5.24
CA ASP A 107 -5.01 -22.63 6.39
C ASP A 107 -3.51 -22.47 6.06
N LYS A 108 -3.14 -22.45 4.77
CA LYS A 108 -1.75 -22.36 4.31
C LYS A 108 -1.27 -20.92 4.09
N ALA A 109 -2.18 -19.95 4.12
CA ALA A 109 -1.84 -18.55 3.93
C ALA A 109 -2.32 -17.71 5.12
N HIS A 110 -1.47 -16.79 5.55
CA HIS A 110 -1.84 -15.72 6.46
C HIS A 110 -2.08 -14.44 5.67
N PHE A 111 -3.13 -13.71 6.01
CA PHE A 111 -3.53 -12.51 5.28
C PHE A 111 -3.29 -11.26 6.12
N ILE A 112 -2.73 -10.23 5.48
CA ILE A 112 -2.59 -8.89 6.02
C ILE A 112 -3.38 -7.95 5.13
N PHE A 113 -4.40 -7.32 5.69
CA PHE A 113 -5.22 -6.31 5.00
C PHE A 113 -4.75 -4.94 5.45
N ALA A 114 -4.15 -4.17 4.54
CA ALA A 114 -3.75 -2.80 4.79
C ALA A 114 -4.73 -1.84 4.09
N GLY A 115 -4.89 -0.64 4.64
CA GLY A 115 -5.73 0.39 4.06
C GLY A 115 -5.53 1.73 4.73
N SER A 116 -5.62 2.79 3.94
CA SER A 116 -5.42 4.18 4.37
C SER A 116 -6.73 4.82 4.89
N GLN A 117 -7.89 4.35 4.45
CA GLN A 117 -9.19 4.90 4.81
C GLN A 117 -9.74 4.24 6.09
N ARG A 118 -9.35 4.77 7.25
CA ARG A 118 -9.69 4.20 8.57
C ARG A 118 -11.18 3.92 8.76
N GLN A 119 -12.05 4.82 8.29
CA GLN A 119 -13.49 4.68 8.46
C GLN A 119 -14.02 3.47 7.68
N LEU A 120 -13.64 3.32 6.40
CA LEU A 120 -14.06 2.18 5.58
C LEU A 120 -13.47 0.86 6.08
N MET A 121 -12.18 0.84 6.44
CA MET A 121 -11.56 -0.33 7.06
C MET A 121 -12.26 -0.72 8.37
N GLY A 122 -12.55 0.27 9.23
CA GLY A 122 -13.31 0.04 10.45
C GLY A 122 -14.70 -0.53 10.17
N GLU A 123 -15.43 0.01 9.20
CA GLU A 123 -16.73 -0.51 8.80
C GLU A 123 -16.64 -1.98 8.34
N MET A 124 -15.67 -2.33 7.50
CA MET A 124 -15.51 -3.70 6.97
C MET A 124 -15.24 -4.74 8.06
N PHE A 125 -14.44 -4.42 9.09
CA PHE A 125 -13.98 -5.39 10.08
C PHE A 125 -14.67 -5.31 11.45
N ILE A 126 -15.33 -4.18 11.75
CA ILE A 126 -15.97 -3.95 13.07
C ILE A 126 -17.51 -3.99 12.98
N SER A 127 -18.09 -3.70 11.81
CA SER A 127 -19.54 -3.68 11.67
C SER A 127 -20.12 -5.10 11.55
N PRO A 128 -21.13 -5.46 12.38
CA PRO A 128 -21.81 -6.77 12.29
C PRO A 128 -22.50 -7.03 10.95
N ALA A 129 -22.79 -5.98 10.18
CA ALA A 129 -23.45 -6.09 8.87
C ALA A 129 -22.47 -6.49 7.74
N ARG A 130 -21.17 -6.57 8.01
CA ARG A 130 -20.14 -6.82 6.98
C ARG A 130 -19.58 -8.24 7.06
N PRO A 131 -19.22 -8.84 5.90
CA PRO A 131 -18.73 -10.22 5.86
C PRO A 131 -17.46 -10.48 6.70
N PHE A 132 -16.56 -9.48 6.78
CA PHE A 132 -15.31 -9.59 7.54
C PHE A 132 -15.44 -9.24 9.02
N TYR A 133 -16.66 -9.11 9.54
CA TYR A 133 -16.88 -8.80 10.96
C TYR A 133 -16.10 -9.74 11.89
N GLN A 134 -15.30 -9.15 12.80
CA GLN A 134 -14.49 -9.85 13.80
C GLN A 134 -13.59 -10.98 13.25
N SER A 135 -13.12 -10.86 12.01
CA SER A 135 -12.33 -11.91 11.36
C SER A 135 -10.82 -11.68 11.42
N VAL A 136 -10.37 -10.56 11.96
CA VAL A 136 -8.96 -10.16 12.00
C VAL A 136 -8.59 -9.53 13.34
N SER A 137 -7.30 -9.52 13.65
CA SER A 137 -6.73 -8.67 14.68
C SER A 137 -6.38 -7.31 14.07
N ILE A 138 -6.89 -6.22 14.66
CA ILE A 138 -6.67 -4.87 14.14
C ILE A 138 -5.40 -4.29 14.75
N LEU A 139 -4.49 -3.83 13.90
CA LEU A 139 -3.31 -3.08 14.27
C LEU A 139 -3.44 -1.63 13.77
N HIS A 140 -3.54 -0.70 14.71
CA HIS A 140 -3.52 0.73 14.40
C HIS A 140 -2.07 1.23 14.31
N LEU A 141 -1.68 1.75 13.15
CA LEU A 141 -0.42 2.44 12.98
C LEU A 141 -0.58 3.89 13.45
N SER A 142 0.17 4.25 14.48
CA SER A 142 0.31 5.63 14.96
C SER A 142 1.49 6.32 14.26
N ALA A 143 1.66 7.62 14.53
CA ALA A 143 2.88 8.33 14.16
C ALA A 143 4.13 7.60 14.68
N ILE A 144 5.22 7.66 13.94
CA ILE A 144 6.50 7.10 14.37
C ILE A 144 6.95 7.84 15.64
N ASP A 145 7.48 7.08 16.61
CA ASP A 145 8.02 7.66 17.84
C ASP A 145 8.99 8.81 17.52
N LYS A 146 8.79 9.94 18.17
CA LYS A 146 9.51 11.19 17.92
C LYS A 146 11.01 11.01 18.04
N GLN A 147 11.48 10.36 19.09
CA GLN A 147 12.90 10.16 19.34
C GLN A 147 13.54 9.32 18.23
N LYS A 148 12.91 8.20 17.87
CA LYS A 148 13.38 7.34 16.79
C LYS A 148 13.41 8.05 15.45
N TYR A 149 12.41 8.88 15.19
CA TYR A 149 12.36 9.65 13.94
C TYR A 149 13.49 10.70 13.87
N MET A 150 13.73 11.41 14.98
CA MET A 150 14.81 12.39 15.07
C MET A 150 16.19 11.73 14.90
N GLU A 151 16.43 10.59 15.53
CA GLU A 151 17.66 9.81 15.39
C GLU A 151 17.89 9.37 13.93
N PHE A 152 16.84 8.91 13.27
CA PHE A 152 16.87 8.55 11.85
C PHE A 152 17.28 9.74 10.97
N VAL A 153 16.64 10.89 11.15
CA VAL A 153 16.95 12.10 10.36
C VAL A 153 18.40 12.56 10.60
N GLN A 154 18.83 12.65 11.86
CA GLN A 154 20.19 13.04 12.20
C GLN A 154 21.23 12.06 11.62
N HIS A 155 20.92 10.76 11.59
CA HIS A 155 21.78 9.77 10.95
C HIS A 155 21.98 10.08 9.47
N HIS A 156 20.91 10.35 8.72
CA HIS A 156 20.99 10.66 7.29
C HIS A 156 21.74 11.97 6.99
N PHE A 157 21.54 13.00 7.79
CA PHE A 157 22.29 14.25 7.67
C PHE A 157 23.78 14.00 7.89
N ARG A 158 24.16 13.30 8.96
CA ARG A 158 25.57 12.95 9.25
C ARG A 158 26.23 12.13 8.15
N MET A 159 25.53 11.14 7.59
CA MET A 159 26.04 10.34 6.47
C MET A 159 26.38 11.20 5.24
N ALA A 160 25.69 12.31 5.05
CA ALA A 160 25.95 13.28 3.98
C ALA A 160 26.91 14.39 4.38
N GLN A 161 27.57 14.28 5.54
CA GLN A 161 28.44 15.33 6.09
C GLN A 161 27.73 16.66 6.36
N LYS A 162 26.46 16.59 6.77
CA LYS A 162 25.61 17.72 7.15
C LYS A 162 25.17 17.55 8.59
N THR A 163 24.71 18.63 9.21
CA THR A 163 24.12 18.58 10.55
C THR A 163 22.76 19.23 10.51
N ILE A 164 21.85 18.82 11.39
CA ILE A 164 20.56 19.47 11.61
C ILE A 164 20.39 19.73 13.09
N ASP A 165 19.97 20.94 13.45
CA ASP A 165 19.70 21.29 14.82
C ASP A 165 18.53 20.46 15.37
N ILE A 166 18.68 19.96 16.58
CA ILE A 166 17.65 19.18 17.26
C ILE A 166 16.38 19.99 17.49
N THR A 167 16.51 21.29 17.71
CA THR A 167 15.38 22.21 17.88
C THR A 167 14.56 22.34 16.61
N VAL A 168 15.19 22.28 15.44
CA VAL A 168 14.52 22.26 14.13
C VAL A 168 13.68 20.99 14.00
N LEU A 169 14.26 19.84 14.32
CA LEU A 169 13.54 18.56 14.27
C LEU A 169 12.36 18.51 15.24
N ASP A 170 12.57 19.01 16.46
CA ASP A 170 11.53 19.08 17.49
C ASP A 170 10.35 19.96 17.03
N SER A 171 10.65 21.15 16.52
CA SER A 171 9.68 22.09 16.00
C SER A 171 8.87 21.49 14.84
N LEU A 172 9.55 20.89 13.86
CA LEU A 172 8.92 20.28 12.70
C LEU A 172 8.01 19.09 13.09
N TYR A 173 8.51 18.23 13.97
CA TYR A 173 7.72 17.07 14.43
C TYR A 173 6.43 17.52 15.12
N ASN A 174 6.50 18.54 15.98
CA ASN A 174 5.34 19.10 16.67
C ASN A 174 4.40 19.84 15.70
N ARG A 175 4.95 20.66 14.78
CA ARG A 175 4.15 21.42 13.78
C ARG A 175 3.34 20.50 12.88
N PHE A 176 3.88 19.35 12.51
CA PHE A 176 3.22 18.36 11.62
C PHE A 176 2.67 17.13 12.35
N GLU A 177 2.60 17.17 13.68
CA GLU A 177 1.99 16.09 14.50
C GLU A 177 2.53 14.67 14.19
N GLY A 178 3.80 14.58 13.77
CA GLY A 178 4.43 13.31 13.40
C GLY A 178 3.93 12.69 12.09
N ILE A 179 3.15 13.43 11.28
CA ILE A 179 2.68 12.95 9.96
C ILE A 179 3.89 12.86 9.03
N THR A 180 4.30 11.63 8.76
CA THR A 180 5.55 11.31 8.06
C THR A 180 5.63 11.91 6.66
N TRP A 181 4.51 12.02 5.94
CA TRP A 181 4.50 12.60 4.60
C TRP A 181 4.97 14.06 4.60
N TYR A 182 4.42 14.89 5.49
CA TYR A 182 4.83 16.30 5.60
C TYR A 182 6.27 16.41 6.09
N LEU A 183 6.63 15.63 7.10
CA LEU A 183 7.98 15.63 7.65
C LEU A 183 9.03 15.24 6.60
N GLN A 184 8.78 14.20 5.82
CA GLN A 184 9.70 13.78 4.76
C GLN A 184 9.83 14.85 3.66
N LYS A 185 8.73 15.49 3.27
CA LYS A 185 8.77 16.55 2.25
C LYS A 185 9.67 17.71 2.68
N ILE A 186 9.41 18.27 3.86
CA ILE A 186 10.17 19.42 4.33
C ILE A 186 11.62 19.07 4.65
N LEU A 187 11.87 17.91 5.25
CA LEU A 187 13.23 17.45 5.56
C LEU A 187 14.07 17.16 4.31
N ASN A 188 13.45 16.66 3.22
CA ASN A 188 14.15 16.52 1.94
C ASN A 188 14.62 17.86 1.38
N ILE A 189 13.79 18.89 1.48
CA ILE A 189 14.16 20.23 1.01
C ILE A 189 15.26 20.81 1.89
N LEU A 190 15.09 20.77 3.20
CA LEU A 190 16.11 21.22 4.15
C LEU A 190 17.45 20.48 3.94
N PHE A 191 17.38 19.18 3.69
CA PHE A 191 18.56 18.37 3.37
C PHE A 191 19.24 18.84 2.07
N ALA A 192 18.46 19.15 1.04
CA ALA A 192 18.98 19.64 -0.24
C ALA A 192 19.57 21.05 -0.10
N MET A 193 18.93 21.93 0.66
CA MET A 193 19.36 23.31 0.87
C MET A 193 20.59 23.43 1.77
N THR A 194 20.84 22.48 2.66
CA THR A 194 21.98 22.51 3.58
C THR A 194 23.26 22.07 2.86
N PRO A 195 24.31 22.90 2.74
CA PRO A 195 25.57 22.49 2.16
C PRO A 195 26.32 21.46 3.04
N LYS A 196 27.30 20.77 2.45
CA LYS A 196 28.18 19.86 3.20
C LYS A 196 29.02 20.67 4.18
N GLY A 197 29.13 20.16 5.40
CA GLY A 197 29.87 20.79 6.49
C GLY A 197 29.06 21.82 7.26
N GLU A 198 27.84 22.14 6.83
CA GLU A 198 26.99 23.15 7.46
C GLU A 198 25.87 22.56 8.33
N VAL A 199 25.26 23.42 9.11
CA VAL A 199 24.16 23.10 10.03
C VAL A 199 22.86 23.66 9.47
N CYS A 200 21.84 22.81 9.34
CA CYS A 200 20.48 23.22 9.06
C CYS A 200 19.88 23.89 10.31
N GLY A 201 19.68 25.18 10.26
CA GLY A 201 19.09 26.01 11.33
C GLY A 201 17.60 26.29 11.11
N GLY A 202 16.99 26.91 12.11
CA GLY A 202 15.55 27.23 12.11
C GLY A 202 15.13 28.23 11.03
N GLU A 203 16.05 29.12 10.61
CA GLU A 203 15.83 30.13 9.57
C GLU A 203 15.51 29.53 8.19
N MET A 204 15.91 28.26 7.97
CA MET A 204 15.68 27.57 6.71
C MET A 204 14.27 26.97 6.62
N ILE A 205 13.54 26.84 7.73
CA ILE A 205 12.24 26.18 7.78
C ILE A 205 11.22 26.89 6.91
N GLU A 206 11.08 28.22 7.08
CA GLU A 206 10.09 28.99 6.33
C GLU A 206 10.43 29.02 4.82
N GLN A 207 11.70 29.11 4.47
CA GLN A 207 12.13 29.00 3.06
C GLN A 207 11.75 27.64 2.45
N ALA A 208 11.89 26.55 3.21
CA ALA A 208 11.50 25.23 2.76
C ALA A 208 9.97 25.07 2.64
N VAL A 209 9.21 25.70 3.55
CA VAL A 209 7.74 25.75 3.49
C VAL A 209 7.29 26.52 2.26
N ASP A 210 7.82 27.72 2.03
CA ASP A 210 7.50 28.56 0.87
C ASP A 210 7.78 27.80 -0.43
N PHE A 211 8.94 27.13 -0.52
CA PHE A 211 9.27 26.31 -1.68
C PHE A 211 8.25 25.19 -1.93
N ILE A 212 7.73 24.54 -0.86
CA ILE A 212 6.68 23.53 -0.99
C ILE A 212 5.39 24.15 -1.48
N LEU A 213 4.97 25.26 -0.88
CA LEU A 213 3.72 25.95 -1.25
C LEU A 213 3.75 26.40 -2.70
N ASP A 214 4.85 26.98 -3.16
CA ASP A 214 5.02 27.37 -4.56
C ASP A 214 4.97 26.16 -5.51
N SER A 215 5.67 25.09 -5.15
CA SER A 215 5.72 23.85 -5.95
C SER A 215 4.36 23.18 -6.12
N TYR A 216 3.47 23.33 -5.14
CA TYR A 216 2.13 22.74 -5.14
C TYR A 216 1.00 23.73 -5.36
N SER A 217 1.31 24.99 -5.67
CA SER A 217 0.33 26.08 -5.82
C SER A 217 -0.79 25.75 -6.81
N PHE A 218 -0.42 25.17 -7.96
CA PHE A 218 -1.40 24.71 -8.95
C PHE A 218 -2.31 23.61 -8.39
N THR A 219 -1.74 22.60 -7.74
CA THR A 219 -2.49 21.48 -7.15
C THR A 219 -3.46 21.98 -6.06
N TYR A 220 -3.01 22.89 -5.21
CA TYR A 220 -3.87 23.47 -4.17
C TYR A 220 -4.98 24.33 -4.77
N SER A 221 -4.69 25.07 -5.83
CA SER A 221 -5.70 25.85 -6.55
C SER A 221 -6.78 24.97 -7.15
N GLU A 222 -6.38 23.84 -7.77
CA GLU A 222 -7.32 22.84 -8.33
C GLU A 222 -8.19 22.21 -7.23
N LEU A 223 -7.59 21.83 -6.10
CA LEU A 223 -8.32 21.26 -4.96
C LEU A 223 -9.33 22.27 -4.40
N LEU A 224 -8.92 23.53 -4.23
CA LEU A 224 -9.83 24.60 -3.79
C LEU A 224 -10.95 24.83 -4.78
N TYR A 225 -10.67 24.77 -6.08
CA TYR A 225 -11.70 24.92 -7.11
C TYR A 225 -12.79 23.84 -7.05
N GLN A 226 -12.41 22.60 -6.67
CA GLN A 226 -13.35 21.48 -6.55
C GLN A 226 -14.20 21.55 -5.29
N LEU A 227 -13.86 22.36 -4.28
CA LEU A 227 -14.63 22.49 -3.06
C LEU A 227 -15.90 23.34 -3.26
N PRO A 228 -17.05 22.96 -2.67
CA PRO A 228 -18.21 23.82 -2.57
C PRO A 228 -17.88 25.14 -1.86
N GLU A 229 -18.52 26.26 -2.27
CA GLU A 229 -18.20 27.59 -1.79
C GLU A 229 -18.23 27.70 -0.25
N LYS A 230 -19.24 27.11 0.40
CA LYS A 230 -19.33 27.09 1.87
C LYS A 230 -18.14 26.39 2.55
N GLN A 231 -17.54 25.39 1.89
CA GLN A 231 -16.36 24.70 2.43
C GLN A 231 -15.11 25.54 2.26
N LYS A 232 -14.99 26.30 1.15
CA LYS A 232 -13.91 27.26 0.95
C LYS A 232 -13.95 28.36 2.01
N GLU A 233 -15.13 28.96 2.23
CA GLU A 233 -15.35 29.99 3.25
C GLU A 233 -14.95 29.48 4.65
N LEU A 234 -15.35 28.24 4.96
CA LEU A 234 -14.99 27.61 6.24
C LEU A 234 -13.47 27.41 6.38
N MET A 235 -12.80 26.94 5.32
CA MET A 235 -11.32 26.79 5.34
C MET A 235 -10.62 28.13 5.56
N ILE A 236 -11.04 29.18 4.85
CA ILE A 236 -10.47 30.53 5.01
C ILE A 236 -10.71 31.07 6.44
N ALA A 237 -11.85 30.75 7.06
CA ALA A 237 -12.15 31.21 8.41
C ALA A 237 -11.36 30.46 9.52
N ILE A 238 -10.81 29.29 9.22
CA ILE A 238 -10.00 28.47 10.16
C ILE A 238 -8.52 28.78 10.06
N CYS A 239 -8.05 29.23 8.90
CA CYS A 239 -6.65 29.63 8.67
C CYS A 239 -6.37 31.05 9.12
#